data_7e2d1db5aae04ac16fc3806e7bcc8ff3
#
_entry.id   7e2d1db5aae04ac16fc3806e7bcc8ff3
#
_cell.length_a   1.000
_cell.length_b   1.000
_cell.length_c   1.000
_cell.angle_alpha   90.00
_cell.angle_beta   90.00
_cell.angle_gamma   90.00
#
_symmetry.space_group_name_H-M   'P 1'
#
loop_
_entity.id
_entity.type
_entity.pdbx_description
1 polymer ?
#
loop_
_entity_poly.entity_id
_entity_poly.type
_entity_poly.pdbx_seq_one_letter_code
_entity_poly.pdbx_strand_id
1 'polypeptide(L)'
;MRWVRFFHEVGLEDVPLVGGKNASLGEMIRELSPLGVRVPEGFATTSEAYWHFLEHNGLKEAIARELGELDPEDPKALQRVSRRLRNLILKGEYPQDLREEILEAYRRLSEEAGEEEIPVAVRSSATAEDLPTASFAGQQESFLYVQGEADLLLHVKRAMASLFTARAISYRAHMGFDHLKVALSVGVQRMVRADDAASGVIFTLDPDTGHRGFVYLTAIYGLGENIVQGRVIPDGYYVHKETFREGFRAVVYRRLGAKELTLAFDPREGRLKNRPTPLYLRNRFALRDEEVLLLADWAMKIEDHYSKKRGSPTPMDIEWAKDGPTGELFVLQARP
;
A
#
# COMPACT_ATOMS: atom_id res chain seq x y z
N MET A 1 15.65 -13.17 -11.65
CA MET A 1 14.57 -12.64 -12.50
C MET A 1 14.92 -11.25 -12.98
N ARG A 2 14.52 -10.87 -14.17
CA ARG A 2 14.82 -9.56 -14.76
C ARG A 2 13.72 -8.52 -14.48
N TRP A 3 12.45 -8.95 -14.56
CA TRP A 3 11.29 -8.08 -14.53
C TRP A 3 10.60 -8.00 -13.18
N VAL A 4 10.92 -8.92 -12.28
CA VAL A 4 10.30 -9.07 -10.96
C VAL A 4 11.39 -9.10 -9.89
N ARG A 5 11.11 -8.45 -8.74
CA ARG A 5 11.94 -8.50 -7.54
C ARG A 5 11.06 -8.88 -6.36
N PHE A 6 11.50 -9.83 -5.55
CA PHE A 6 10.87 -10.05 -4.25
C PHE A 6 11.17 -8.88 -3.32
N PHE A 7 10.29 -8.60 -2.38
CA PHE A 7 10.49 -7.47 -1.45
C PHE A 7 11.82 -7.56 -0.71
N HIS A 8 12.20 -8.75 -0.27
CA HIS A 8 13.47 -8.95 0.44
C HIS A 8 14.73 -8.68 -0.42
N GLU A 9 14.57 -8.55 -1.73
CA GLU A 9 15.68 -8.23 -2.66
C GLU A 9 15.88 -6.73 -2.87
N VAL A 10 15.00 -5.87 -2.38
CA VAL A 10 15.03 -4.43 -2.62
C VAL A 10 15.08 -3.63 -1.33
N GLY A 11 15.50 -2.40 -1.41
CA GLY A 11 15.58 -1.45 -0.31
C GLY A 11 15.38 -0.02 -0.78
N LEU A 12 15.63 0.95 0.09
CA LEU A 12 15.40 2.38 -0.20
C LEU A 12 16.22 2.90 -1.38
N GLU A 13 17.34 2.25 -1.70
CA GLU A 13 18.15 2.55 -2.88
C GLU A 13 17.48 2.20 -4.20
N ASP A 14 16.42 1.38 -4.18
CA ASP A 14 15.77 0.83 -5.36
C ASP A 14 14.46 1.56 -5.75
N VAL A 15 14.21 2.75 -5.22
CA VAL A 15 13.03 3.56 -5.57
C VAL A 15 12.86 3.75 -7.08
N PRO A 16 13.92 4.05 -7.86
CA PRO A 16 13.78 4.16 -9.31
C PRO A 16 13.33 2.86 -10.01
N LEU A 17 13.57 1.72 -9.38
CA LEU A 17 13.25 0.40 -9.93
C LEU A 17 11.86 -0.10 -9.52
N VAL A 18 11.49 0.09 -8.26
CA VAL A 18 10.26 -0.52 -7.69
C VAL A 18 9.30 0.49 -7.06
N GLY A 19 9.61 1.77 -7.12
CA GLY A 19 8.82 2.83 -6.49
C GLY A 19 9.00 2.90 -4.97
N GLY A 20 8.52 3.98 -4.37
CA GLY A 20 8.75 4.27 -2.95
C GLY A 20 8.11 3.28 -2.01
N LYS A 21 6.87 2.88 -2.26
CA LYS A 21 6.13 1.93 -1.40
C LYS A 21 6.81 0.57 -1.33
N ASN A 22 7.17 0.02 -2.48
CA ASN A 22 7.81 -1.30 -2.57
C ASN A 22 9.23 -1.28 -2.01
N ALA A 23 9.97 -0.20 -2.27
CA ALA A 23 11.30 0.01 -1.69
C ALA A 23 11.25 0.04 -0.16
N SER A 24 10.26 0.73 0.40
CA SER A 24 10.04 0.80 1.84
C SER A 24 9.68 -0.57 2.43
N LEU A 25 8.82 -1.34 1.78
CA LEU A 25 8.50 -2.70 2.21
C LEU A 25 9.74 -3.59 2.25
N GLY A 26 10.56 -3.53 1.20
CA GLY A 26 11.81 -4.28 1.13
C GLY A 26 12.79 -3.88 2.22
N GLU A 27 12.94 -2.59 2.46
CA GLU A 27 13.80 -2.06 3.53
C GLU A 27 13.37 -2.58 4.90
N MET A 28 12.06 -2.53 5.20
CA MET A 28 11.54 -3.02 6.47
C MET A 28 11.74 -4.54 6.64
N ILE A 29 11.54 -5.31 5.58
CA ILE A 29 11.74 -6.76 5.62
C ILE A 29 13.21 -7.08 5.89
N ARG A 30 14.14 -6.43 5.20
CA ARG A 30 15.58 -6.68 5.35
C ARG A 30 16.12 -6.24 6.71
N GLU A 31 15.76 -5.03 7.14
CA GLU A 31 16.41 -4.36 8.27
C GLU A 31 15.63 -4.46 9.58
N LEU A 32 14.31 -4.58 9.53
CA LEU A 32 13.46 -4.51 10.71
C LEU A 32 12.78 -5.83 11.06
N SER A 33 12.58 -6.76 10.12
CA SER A 33 12.09 -8.10 10.45
C SER A 33 13.01 -8.84 11.42
N PRO A 34 14.35 -8.71 11.32
CA PRO A 34 15.23 -9.27 12.33
C PRO A 34 15.05 -8.67 13.74
N LEU A 35 14.47 -7.48 13.85
CA LEU A 35 14.14 -6.81 15.11
C LEU A 35 12.71 -7.09 15.59
N GLY A 36 12.00 -7.97 14.91
CA GLY A 36 10.66 -8.42 15.27
C GLY A 36 9.50 -7.71 14.58
N VAL A 37 9.75 -6.72 13.72
CA VAL A 37 8.71 -6.06 12.92
C VAL A 37 8.22 -7.02 11.86
N ARG A 38 6.93 -7.34 11.87
CA ARG A 38 6.35 -8.32 10.94
C ARG A 38 5.73 -7.61 9.75
N VAL A 39 6.24 -7.91 8.54
CA VAL A 39 5.77 -7.33 7.27
C VAL A 39 5.40 -8.49 6.34
N PRO A 40 4.22 -8.49 5.72
CA PRO A 40 3.86 -9.55 4.78
C PRO A 40 4.80 -9.58 3.57
N GLU A 41 5.19 -10.79 3.20
CA GLU A 41 6.02 -11.02 2.02
C GLU A 41 5.29 -10.71 0.71
N GLY A 42 6.06 -10.51 -0.34
CA GLY A 42 5.54 -10.23 -1.66
C GLY A 42 6.63 -9.98 -2.69
N PHE A 43 6.21 -9.50 -3.83
CA PHE A 43 7.11 -9.14 -4.93
C PHE A 43 6.60 -7.90 -5.65
N ALA A 44 7.44 -7.33 -6.48
CA ALA A 44 7.11 -6.17 -7.30
C ALA A 44 7.59 -6.38 -8.73
N THR A 45 6.79 -5.92 -9.70
CA THR A 45 7.29 -5.72 -11.05
C THR A 45 8.16 -4.47 -11.08
N THR A 46 9.18 -4.47 -11.92
CA THR A 46 10.11 -3.33 -12.02
C THR A 46 9.57 -2.24 -12.95
N SER A 47 10.15 -1.04 -12.84
CA SER A 47 9.92 0.02 -13.83
C SER A 47 10.28 -0.41 -15.25
N GLU A 48 11.32 -1.23 -15.40
CA GLU A 48 11.72 -1.81 -16.70
C GLU A 48 10.62 -2.74 -17.25
N ALA A 49 9.95 -3.50 -16.39
CA ALA A 49 8.83 -4.35 -16.78
C ALA A 49 7.65 -3.53 -17.33
N TYR A 50 7.38 -2.37 -16.74
CA TYR A 50 6.38 -1.44 -17.23
C TYR A 50 6.70 -0.96 -18.65
N TRP A 51 7.91 -0.50 -18.89
CA TRP A 51 8.34 -0.07 -20.23
C TRP A 51 8.32 -1.23 -21.22
N HIS A 52 8.76 -2.40 -20.81
CA HIS A 52 8.74 -3.62 -21.63
C HIS A 52 7.33 -3.97 -22.10
N PHE A 53 6.35 -3.88 -21.20
CA PHE A 53 4.94 -4.08 -21.52
C PHE A 53 4.43 -3.04 -22.55
N LEU A 54 4.74 -1.77 -22.34
CA LEU A 54 4.32 -0.71 -23.26
C LEU A 54 4.95 -0.88 -24.66
N GLU A 55 6.24 -1.18 -24.72
CA GLU A 55 6.96 -1.36 -25.98
C GLU A 55 6.46 -2.59 -26.75
N HIS A 56 6.22 -3.69 -26.04
CA HIS A 56 5.69 -4.92 -26.64
C HIS A 56 4.35 -4.70 -27.34
N ASN A 57 3.52 -3.81 -26.83
CA ASN A 57 2.19 -3.51 -27.34
C ASN A 57 2.14 -2.24 -28.24
N GLY A 58 3.28 -1.61 -28.51
CA GLY A 58 3.33 -0.37 -29.28
C GLY A 58 2.59 0.80 -28.63
N LEU A 59 2.48 0.81 -27.29
CA LEU A 59 1.65 1.79 -26.57
C LEU A 59 2.39 3.09 -26.28
N LYS A 60 3.70 3.09 -26.27
CA LYS A 60 4.49 4.28 -25.92
C LYS A 60 4.23 5.44 -26.87
N GLU A 61 4.22 5.18 -28.17
CA GLU A 61 3.89 6.16 -29.22
C GLU A 61 2.43 6.60 -29.16
N ALA A 62 1.50 5.67 -28.92
CA ALA A 62 0.08 5.97 -28.79
C ALA A 62 -0.19 6.89 -27.60
N ILE A 63 0.45 6.62 -26.45
CA ILE A 63 0.35 7.44 -25.23
C ILE A 63 0.93 8.83 -25.50
N ALA A 64 2.11 8.92 -26.12
CA ALA A 64 2.74 10.19 -26.45
C ALA A 64 1.87 11.06 -27.33
N ARG A 65 1.25 10.47 -28.37
CA ARG A 65 0.36 11.18 -29.27
C ARG A 65 -0.90 11.68 -28.56
N GLU A 66 -1.60 10.82 -27.84
CA GLU A 66 -2.85 11.17 -27.16
C GLU A 66 -2.64 12.26 -26.10
N LEU A 67 -1.56 12.18 -25.34
CA LEU A 67 -1.24 13.17 -24.31
C LEU A 67 -0.66 14.46 -24.89
N GLY A 68 0.05 14.38 -26.03
CA GLY A 68 0.60 15.54 -26.71
C GLY A 68 -0.46 16.44 -27.32
N GLU A 69 -1.59 15.89 -27.70
CA GLU A 69 -2.74 16.61 -28.27
C GLU A 69 -3.77 17.05 -27.22
N LEU A 70 -3.61 16.61 -25.98
CA LEU A 70 -4.56 16.86 -24.90
C LEU A 70 -4.41 18.27 -24.31
N ASP A 71 -5.53 18.99 -24.22
CA ASP A 71 -5.66 20.14 -23.32
C ASP A 71 -6.09 19.64 -21.94
N PRO A 72 -5.21 19.66 -20.93
CA PRO A 72 -5.54 19.13 -19.61
C PRO A 72 -6.58 19.97 -18.85
N GLU A 73 -6.87 21.17 -19.33
CA GLU A 73 -7.90 22.04 -18.74
C GLU A 73 -9.32 21.75 -19.31
N ASP A 74 -9.42 20.93 -20.35
CA ASP A 74 -10.71 20.46 -20.87
C ASP A 74 -11.14 19.16 -20.19
N PRO A 75 -12.11 19.19 -19.26
CA PRO A 75 -12.50 17.99 -18.49
C PRO A 75 -13.04 16.85 -19.36
N LYS A 76 -13.72 17.17 -20.44
CA LYS A 76 -14.30 16.15 -21.35
C LYS A 76 -13.21 15.45 -22.15
N ALA A 77 -12.26 16.22 -22.67
CA ALA A 77 -11.10 15.67 -23.37
C ALA A 77 -10.25 14.82 -22.45
N LEU A 78 -10.01 15.29 -21.23
CA LEU A 78 -9.25 14.57 -20.20
C LEU A 78 -9.87 13.21 -19.87
N GLN A 79 -11.19 13.15 -19.65
CA GLN A 79 -11.90 11.90 -19.37
C GLN A 79 -11.86 10.94 -20.56
N ARG A 80 -12.01 11.45 -21.78
CA ARG A 80 -11.96 10.64 -23.00
C ARG A 80 -10.56 10.02 -23.20
N VAL A 81 -9.52 10.82 -23.09
CA VAL A 81 -8.14 10.35 -23.25
C VAL A 81 -7.77 9.36 -22.14
N SER A 82 -8.10 9.66 -20.89
CA SER A 82 -7.91 8.76 -19.76
C SER A 82 -8.53 7.37 -20.02
N ARG A 83 -9.78 7.35 -20.42
CA ARG A 83 -10.49 6.09 -20.73
C ARG A 83 -9.81 5.33 -21.86
N ARG A 84 -9.42 6.02 -22.91
CA ARG A 84 -8.76 5.40 -24.07
C ARG A 84 -7.43 4.78 -23.70
N LEU A 85 -6.58 5.50 -22.96
CA LEU A 85 -5.26 5.01 -22.55
C LEU A 85 -5.37 3.82 -21.61
N ARG A 86 -6.28 3.87 -20.63
CA ARG A 86 -6.51 2.75 -19.73
C ARG A 86 -6.99 1.50 -20.48
N ASN A 87 -7.88 1.66 -21.44
CA ASN A 87 -8.36 0.54 -22.26
C ASN A 87 -7.26 -0.06 -23.12
N LEU A 88 -6.36 0.75 -23.67
CA LEU A 88 -5.21 0.25 -24.43
C LEU A 88 -4.32 -0.65 -23.57
N ILE A 89 -4.07 -0.26 -22.33
CA ILE A 89 -3.29 -1.08 -21.39
C ILE A 89 -4.02 -2.36 -21.03
N LEU A 90 -5.33 -2.27 -20.71
CA LEU A 90 -6.12 -3.44 -20.32
C LEU A 90 -6.27 -4.47 -21.44
N LYS A 91 -6.27 -4.03 -22.70
CA LYS A 91 -6.30 -4.91 -23.88
C LYS A 91 -4.93 -5.40 -24.32
N GLY A 92 -3.85 -4.83 -23.77
CA GLY A 92 -2.49 -5.22 -24.10
C GLY A 92 -2.19 -6.66 -23.67
N GLU A 93 -1.30 -7.29 -24.39
CA GLU A 93 -0.83 -8.64 -24.10
C GLU A 93 0.52 -8.59 -23.35
N TYR A 94 0.68 -9.46 -22.37
CA TYR A 94 1.96 -9.59 -21.69
C TYR A 94 3.02 -10.14 -22.64
N PRO A 95 4.25 -9.56 -22.64
CA PRO A 95 5.38 -10.29 -23.15
C PRO A 95 5.50 -11.63 -22.41
N GLN A 96 5.80 -12.70 -23.10
CA GLN A 96 5.82 -14.04 -22.50
C GLN A 96 6.77 -14.13 -21.31
N ASP A 97 7.96 -13.56 -21.42
CA ASP A 97 8.98 -13.55 -20.37
C ASP A 97 8.48 -12.84 -19.09
N LEU A 98 7.81 -11.71 -19.24
CA LEU A 98 7.22 -10.98 -18.11
C LEU A 98 6.09 -11.78 -17.47
N ARG A 99 5.20 -12.33 -18.26
CA ARG A 99 4.10 -13.17 -17.78
C ARG A 99 4.62 -14.34 -16.95
N GLU A 100 5.61 -15.05 -17.47
CA GLU A 100 6.21 -16.20 -16.79
C GLU A 100 6.86 -15.81 -15.46
N GLU A 101 7.58 -14.69 -15.40
CA GLU A 101 8.18 -14.23 -14.14
C GLU A 101 7.15 -13.85 -13.09
N ILE A 102 6.08 -13.15 -13.48
CA ILE A 102 4.99 -12.80 -12.54
C ILE A 102 4.35 -14.07 -11.96
N LEU A 103 4.03 -15.04 -12.81
CA LEU A 103 3.40 -16.28 -12.38
C LEU A 103 4.32 -17.15 -11.55
N GLU A 104 5.60 -17.21 -11.87
CA GLU A 104 6.59 -17.94 -11.08
C GLU A 104 6.75 -17.31 -9.68
N ALA A 105 6.80 -15.98 -9.60
CA ALA A 105 6.86 -15.29 -8.31
C ALA A 105 5.61 -15.54 -7.46
N TYR A 106 4.44 -15.55 -8.08
CA TYR A 106 3.19 -15.86 -7.40
C TYR A 106 3.14 -17.29 -6.87
N ARG A 107 3.60 -18.25 -7.64
CA ARG A 107 3.69 -19.66 -7.21
C ARG A 107 4.62 -19.81 -6.01
N ARG A 108 5.78 -19.17 -6.04
CA ARG A 108 6.72 -19.19 -4.91
C ARG A 108 6.12 -18.56 -3.66
N LEU A 109 5.46 -17.41 -3.80
CA LEU A 109 4.80 -16.76 -2.68
C LEU A 109 3.71 -17.64 -2.08
N SER A 110 2.93 -18.32 -2.92
CA SER A 110 1.88 -19.26 -2.49
C SER A 110 2.46 -20.49 -1.80
N GLU A 111 3.50 -21.11 -2.35
CA GLU A 111 4.19 -22.26 -1.76
C GLU A 111 4.78 -21.93 -0.38
N GLU A 112 5.44 -20.79 -0.24
CA GLU A 112 6.00 -20.32 1.04
C GLU A 112 4.92 -20.12 2.11
N ALA A 113 3.71 -19.77 1.70
CA ALA A 113 2.57 -19.63 2.58
C ALA A 113 1.81 -20.96 2.82
N GLY A 114 2.17 -22.03 2.12
CA GLY A 114 1.49 -23.32 2.22
C GLY A 114 0.11 -23.37 1.57
N GLU A 115 -0.15 -22.50 0.59
CA GLU A 115 -1.41 -22.41 -0.16
C GLU A 115 -1.15 -22.59 -1.65
N GLU A 116 -2.14 -23.07 -2.41
CA GLU A 116 -1.99 -23.21 -3.88
C GLU A 116 -2.05 -21.86 -4.58
N GLU A 117 -3.03 -21.04 -4.21
CA GLU A 117 -3.26 -19.70 -4.77
C GLU A 117 -3.57 -18.74 -3.62
N ILE A 118 -2.55 -18.06 -3.14
CA ILE A 118 -2.69 -17.16 -2.00
C ILE A 118 -3.43 -15.88 -2.39
N PRO A 119 -4.38 -15.39 -1.58
CA PRO A 119 -4.94 -14.06 -1.78
C PRO A 119 -3.87 -12.99 -1.59
N VAL A 120 -3.83 -12.02 -2.48
CA VAL A 120 -2.86 -10.92 -2.47
C VAL A 120 -3.52 -9.56 -2.61
N ALA A 121 -2.82 -8.54 -2.14
CA ALA A 121 -3.12 -7.14 -2.44
C ALA A 121 -2.22 -6.70 -3.59
N VAL A 122 -2.80 -6.07 -4.59
CA VAL A 122 -2.08 -5.53 -5.75
C VAL A 122 -2.14 -4.01 -5.68
N ARG A 123 -0.97 -3.37 -5.58
CA ARG A 123 -0.85 -1.92 -5.41
C ARG A 123 0.11 -1.33 -6.42
N SER A 124 -0.27 -0.18 -6.96
CA SER A 124 0.65 0.61 -7.80
C SER A 124 1.66 1.36 -6.93
N SER A 125 2.87 1.49 -7.45
CA SER A 125 3.94 2.27 -6.84
C SER A 125 4.69 3.01 -7.96
N ALA A 126 4.37 4.30 -8.12
CA ALA A 126 5.02 5.11 -9.14
C ALA A 126 6.46 5.46 -8.73
N THR A 127 7.34 5.50 -9.71
CA THR A 127 8.75 5.84 -9.47
C THR A 127 8.95 7.31 -9.08
N ALA A 128 7.98 8.17 -9.34
CA ALA A 128 7.95 9.59 -8.93
C ALA A 128 7.12 9.83 -7.67
N GLU A 129 6.58 8.78 -7.05
CA GLU A 129 5.83 8.87 -5.80
C GLU A 129 6.78 9.26 -4.66
N ASP A 130 6.31 10.11 -3.74
CA ASP A 130 7.07 10.58 -2.58
C ASP A 130 8.34 11.40 -2.91
N LEU A 131 8.40 12.03 -4.08
CA LEU A 131 9.42 13.03 -4.33
C LEU A 131 9.22 14.23 -3.41
N PRO A 132 10.30 14.90 -2.94
CA PRO A 132 10.18 16.06 -2.05
C PRO A 132 9.31 17.19 -2.60
N THR A 133 9.18 17.28 -3.91
CA THR A 133 8.47 18.35 -4.62
C THR A 133 7.07 17.95 -5.08
N ALA A 134 6.71 16.68 -4.99
CA ALA A 134 5.44 16.17 -5.50
C ALA A 134 5.00 14.92 -4.76
N SER A 135 3.74 14.85 -4.39
CA SER A 135 3.11 13.68 -3.79
C SER A 135 2.05 13.13 -4.72
N PHE A 136 2.19 11.87 -5.10
CA PHE A 136 1.17 11.13 -5.83
C PHE A 136 0.22 10.38 -4.89
N ALA A 137 0.25 10.67 -3.59
CA ALA A 137 -0.60 10.01 -2.59
C ALA A 137 -2.08 10.09 -2.97
N GLY A 138 -2.76 8.95 -2.91
CA GLY A 138 -4.18 8.85 -3.21
C GLY A 138 -4.55 8.89 -4.70
N GLN A 139 -3.57 8.92 -5.61
CA GLN A 139 -3.82 8.95 -7.06
C GLN A 139 -3.74 7.59 -7.74
N GLN A 140 -3.40 6.56 -6.99
CA GLN A 140 -3.18 5.21 -7.49
C GLN A 140 -4.09 4.23 -6.78
N GLU A 141 -4.40 3.13 -7.48
CA GLU A 141 -5.37 2.16 -7.00
C GLU A 141 -4.72 1.01 -6.25
N SER A 142 -5.48 0.44 -5.31
CA SER A 142 -5.16 -0.80 -4.61
C SER A 142 -6.29 -1.79 -4.81
N PHE A 143 -5.94 -3.04 -5.09
CA PHE A 143 -6.89 -4.13 -5.28
C PHE A 143 -6.63 -5.21 -4.23
N LEU A 144 -7.64 -5.50 -3.44
CA LEU A 144 -7.55 -6.47 -2.34
C LEU A 144 -8.19 -7.80 -2.74
N TYR A 145 -7.76 -8.88 -2.07
CA TYR A 145 -8.28 -10.23 -2.32
C TYR A 145 -8.18 -10.69 -3.77
N VAL A 146 -7.12 -10.31 -4.43
CA VAL A 146 -6.80 -10.85 -5.76
C VAL A 146 -6.29 -12.28 -5.57
N GLN A 147 -6.89 -13.24 -6.27
CA GLN A 147 -6.57 -14.65 -6.09
C GLN A 147 -6.60 -15.40 -7.42
N GLY A 148 -5.56 -16.18 -7.66
CA GLY A 148 -5.41 -16.95 -8.89
C GLY A 148 -4.61 -16.25 -9.96
N GLU A 149 -4.03 -17.02 -10.89
CA GLU A 149 -3.13 -16.52 -11.92
C GLU A 149 -3.81 -15.52 -12.88
N ALA A 150 -5.00 -15.85 -13.37
CA ALA A 150 -5.74 -14.99 -14.29
C ALA A 150 -6.14 -13.67 -13.65
N ASP A 151 -6.62 -13.72 -12.41
CA ASP A 151 -7.03 -12.54 -11.65
C ASP A 151 -5.83 -11.65 -11.32
N LEU A 152 -4.70 -12.25 -10.96
CA LEU A 152 -3.45 -11.52 -10.72
C LEU A 152 -3.00 -10.76 -11.97
N LEU A 153 -2.93 -11.43 -13.12
CA LEU A 153 -2.49 -10.82 -14.38
C LEU A 153 -3.41 -9.66 -14.80
N LEU A 154 -4.72 -9.82 -14.60
CA LEU A 154 -5.68 -8.75 -14.85
C LEU A 154 -5.42 -7.53 -13.95
N HIS A 155 -5.23 -7.75 -12.64
CA HIS A 155 -5.07 -6.66 -11.69
C HIS A 155 -3.70 -5.97 -11.78
N VAL A 156 -2.65 -6.68 -12.20
CA VAL A 156 -1.37 -6.04 -12.52
C VAL A 156 -1.55 -5.05 -13.68
N LYS A 157 -2.30 -5.41 -14.73
CA LYS A 157 -2.64 -4.48 -15.82
C LYS A 157 -3.50 -3.31 -15.34
N ARG A 158 -4.47 -3.56 -14.48
CA ARG A 158 -5.30 -2.50 -13.87
C ARG A 158 -4.45 -1.52 -13.05
N ALA A 159 -3.49 -2.03 -12.31
CA ALA A 159 -2.56 -1.18 -11.57
C ALA A 159 -1.72 -0.32 -12.51
N MET A 160 -1.20 -0.89 -13.60
CA MET A 160 -0.47 -0.12 -14.62
C MET A 160 -1.37 0.93 -15.29
N ALA A 161 -2.62 0.59 -15.57
CA ALA A 161 -3.60 1.53 -16.14
C ALA A 161 -3.92 2.70 -15.22
N SER A 162 -3.78 2.54 -13.91
CA SER A 162 -4.05 3.60 -12.93
C SER A 162 -3.14 4.83 -13.10
N LEU A 163 -2.02 4.67 -13.79
CA LEU A 163 -1.13 5.79 -14.14
C LEU A 163 -1.83 6.80 -15.07
N PHE A 164 -2.87 6.38 -15.77
CA PHE A 164 -3.63 7.18 -16.76
C PHE A 164 -5.07 7.46 -16.32
N THR A 165 -5.35 7.50 -15.03
CA THR A 165 -6.60 8.09 -14.54
C THR A 165 -6.62 9.58 -14.88
N ALA A 166 -7.79 10.16 -15.06
CA ALA A 166 -7.92 11.59 -15.32
C ALA A 166 -7.20 12.44 -14.28
N ARG A 167 -7.34 12.06 -13.02
CA ARG A 167 -6.69 12.72 -11.89
C ARG A 167 -5.16 12.65 -11.98
N ALA A 168 -4.61 11.49 -12.30
CA ALA A 168 -3.16 11.30 -12.40
C ALA A 168 -2.58 12.09 -13.60
N ILE A 169 -3.25 12.07 -14.74
CA ILE A 169 -2.85 12.84 -15.93
C ILE A 169 -2.86 14.34 -15.62
N SER A 170 -3.96 14.83 -15.06
CA SER A 170 -4.10 16.24 -14.67
C SER A 170 -3.02 16.68 -13.70
N TYR A 171 -2.76 15.89 -12.67
CA TYR A 171 -1.73 16.19 -11.68
C TYR A 171 -0.35 16.32 -12.32
N ARG A 172 0.06 15.35 -13.16
CA ARG A 172 1.36 15.43 -13.82
C ARG A 172 1.47 16.61 -14.77
N ALA A 173 0.40 16.94 -15.50
CA ALA A 173 0.35 18.10 -16.37
C ALA A 173 0.56 19.40 -15.59
N HIS A 174 -0.14 19.57 -14.46
CA HIS A 174 0.00 20.75 -13.61
C HIS A 174 1.38 20.86 -12.95
N MET A 175 1.98 19.73 -12.59
CA MET A 175 3.30 19.72 -11.95
C MET A 175 4.46 19.75 -12.95
N GLY A 176 4.18 19.73 -14.25
CA GLY A 176 5.19 19.76 -15.29
C GLY A 176 5.98 18.46 -15.46
N PHE A 177 5.46 17.34 -15.01
CA PHE A 177 6.07 16.02 -15.22
C PHE A 177 5.86 15.53 -16.65
N ASP A 178 6.93 14.99 -17.24
CA ASP A 178 6.82 14.27 -18.51
C ASP A 178 6.18 12.90 -18.27
N HIS A 179 4.99 12.69 -18.83
CA HIS A 179 4.23 11.45 -18.68
C HIS A 179 4.99 10.20 -19.10
N LEU A 180 5.93 10.31 -20.05
CA LEU A 180 6.72 9.20 -20.56
C LEU A 180 8.01 8.95 -19.77
N LYS A 181 8.28 9.73 -18.74
CA LYS A 181 9.40 9.54 -17.81
C LYS A 181 8.97 8.99 -16.46
N VAL A 182 7.68 8.93 -16.22
CA VAL A 182 7.12 8.34 -15.00
C VAL A 182 6.74 6.90 -15.30
N ALA A 183 7.39 5.99 -14.61
CA ALA A 183 7.12 4.55 -14.68
C ALA A 183 6.33 4.10 -13.46
N LEU A 184 5.84 2.89 -13.51
CA LEU A 184 5.09 2.27 -12.44
C LEU A 184 5.67 0.89 -12.11
N SER A 185 5.82 0.62 -10.83
CA SER A 185 6.00 -0.71 -10.28
C SER A 185 4.67 -1.20 -9.71
N VAL A 186 4.39 -2.47 -9.83
CA VAL A 186 3.20 -3.08 -9.23
C VAL A 186 3.65 -3.99 -8.11
N GLY A 187 3.25 -3.67 -6.88
CA GLY A 187 3.50 -4.50 -5.72
C GLY A 187 2.40 -5.55 -5.55
N VAL A 188 2.81 -6.79 -5.31
CA VAL A 188 1.94 -7.92 -5.03
C VAL A 188 2.32 -8.44 -3.64
N GLN A 189 1.47 -8.20 -2.66
CA GLN A 189 1.73 -8.53 -1.27
C GLN A 189 0.71 -9.54 -0.76
N ARG A 190 1.19 -10.51 0.01
CA ARG A 190 0.31 -11.43 0.72
C ARG A 190 -0.74 -10.68 1.54
N MET A 191 -2.01 -11.06 1.41
CA MET A 191 -3.09 -10.46 2.20
C MET A 191 -2.96 -10.78 3.68
N VAL A 192 -3.14 -9.77 4.52
CA VAL A 192 -3.50 -9.93 5.92
C VAL A 192 -5.02 -9.90 6.01
N ARG A 193 -5.61 -10.98 6.51
CA ARG A 193 -7.06 -11.18 6.52
C ARG A 193 -7.67 -10.50 7.74
N ALA A 194 -7.83 -9.19 7.67
CA ALA A 194 -8.36 -8.37 8.77
C ALA A 194 -9.90 -8.33 8.83
N ASP A 195 -10.59 -9.03 7.95
CA ASP A 195 -12.05 -9.03 7.80
C ASP A 195 -12.79 -9.25 9.11
N ASP A 196 -12.37 -10.24 9.90
CA ASP A 196 -12.93 -10.58 11.20
C ASP A 196 -12.01 -10.13 12.36
N ALA A 197 -11.07 -9.26 12.09
CA ALA A 197 -10.13 -8.74 13.07
C ALA A 197 -10.10 -7.22 13.04
N ALA A 198 -8.91 -6.62 12.95
CA ALA A 198 -8.75 -5.18 13.05
C ALA A 198 -7.64 -4.66 12.13
N SER A 199 -7.71 -3.39 11.83
CA SER A 199 -6.68 -2.66 11.08
C SER A 199 -6.66 -1.19 11.51
N GLY A 200 -5.66 -0.47 11.07
CA GLY A 200 -5.57 0.95 11.37
C GLY A 200 -4.33 1.61 10.84
N VAL A 201 -4.09 2.81 11.33
CA VAL A 201 -2.91 3.60 11.01
C VAL A 201 -2.19 4.01 12.30
N ILE A 202 -0.90 4.26 12.16
CA ILE A 202 -0.03 4.71 13.26
C ILE A 202 0.73 5.93 12.78
N PHE A 203 0.77 6.97 13.62
CA PHE A 203 1.62 8.12 13.42
C PHE A 203 2.65 8.18 14.54
N THR A 204 3.91 8.39 14.20
CA THR A 204 4.98 8.54 15.18
C THR A 204 5.12 9.96 15.71
N LEU A 205 4.07 10.73 15.53
CA LEU A 205 3.83 12.04 16.17
C LEU A 205 2.33 12.19 16.38
N ASP A 206 1.93 13.18 17.19
CA ASP A 206 0.54 13.57 17.28
C ASP A 206 0.12 14.30 16.00
N PRO A 207 -0.82 13.75 15.20
CA PRO A 207 -1.20 14.36 13.93
C PRO A 207 -1.91 15.72 14.08
N ASP A 208 -2.51 16.00 15.24
CA ASP A 208 -3.22 17.25 15.48
C ASP A 208 -2.28 18.39 15.88
N THR A 209 -1.28 18.10 16.70
CA THR A 209 -0.37 19.12 17.26
C THR A 209 1.05 19.06 16.70
N GLY A 210 1.43 17.95 16.04
CA GLY A 210 2.79 17.72 15.59
C GLY A 210 3.78 17.33 16.69
N HIS A 211 3.29 17.07 17.92
CA HIS A 211 4.14 16.72 19.04
C HIS A 211 4.78 15.33 18.84
N ARG A 212 6.11 15.28 18.89
CA ARG A 212 6.90 14.08 18.57
C ARG A 212 7.12 13.13 19.75
N GLY A 213 6.61 13.45 20.91
CA GLY A 213 6.75 12.62 22.13
C GLY A 213 5.79 11.44 22.20
N PHE A 214 4.85 11.34 21.27
CA PHE A 214 3.81 10.31 21.27
C PHE A 214 3.79 9.52 19.99
N VAL A 215 3.41 8.24 20.12
CA VAL A 215 2.89 7.43 19.02
C VAL A 215 1.38 7.47 19.11
N TYR A 216 0.71 7.82 18.04
CA TYR A 216 -0.75 7.82 17.94
C TYR A 216 -1.20 6.66 17.04
N LEU A 217 -2.03 5.76 17.59
CA LEU A 217 -2.56 4.62 16.88
C LEU A 217 -4.06 4.73 16.74
N THR A 218 -4.57 4.33 15.59
CA THR A 218 -6.01 4.13 15.38
C THR A 218 -6.31 2.66 15.12
N ALA A 219 -7.54 2.24 15.44
CA ALA A 219 -8.00 0.89 15.17
C ALA A 219 -9.47 0.88 14.80
N ILE A 220 -9.81 0.09 13.78
CA ILE A 220 -11.19 -0.25 13.39
C ILE A 220 -11.29 -1.75 13.23
N TYR A 221 -12.52 -2.26 13.13
CA TYR A 221 -12.75 -3.64 12.70
C TYR A 221 -12.77 -3.72 11.18
N GLY A 222 -12.23 -4.84 10.64
CA GLY A 222 -12.19 -5.10 9.21
C GLY A 222 -11.02 -4.44 8.50
N LEU A 223 -11.14 -4.34 7.18
CA LEU A 223 -10.10 -3.80 6.30
C LEU A 223 -9.99 -2.27 6.39
N GLY A 224 -8.80 -1.75 6.16
CA GLY A 224 -8.42 -0.38 6.50
C GLY A 224 -8.97 0.74 5.62
N GLU A 225 -9.61 0.46 4.49
CA GLU A 225 -10.13 1.49 3.58
C GLU A 225 -11.13 2.42 4.25
N ASN A 226 -11.89 1.94 5.22
CA ASN A 226 -12.84 2.77 5.96
C ASN A 226 -12.17 3.89 6.77
N ILE A 227 -10.95 3.69 7.24
CA ILE A 227 -10.15 4.76 7.87
C ILE A 227 -9.66 5.75 6.82
N VAL A 228 -9.04 5.24 5.78
CA VAL A 228 -8.45 6.07 4.71
C VAL A 228 -9.51 6.98 4.08
N GLN A 229 -10.72 6.47 3.90
CA GLN A 229 -11.83 7.22 3.31
C GLN A 229 -12.65 8.02 4.34
N GLY A 230 -12.30 7.97 5.61
CA GLY A 230 -13.00 8.70 6.67
C GLY A 230 -14.43 8.26 6.92
N ARG A 231 -14.78 7.00 6.63
CA ARG A 231 -16.13 6.46 6.74
C ARG A 231 -16.53 6.06 8.16
N VAL A 232 -15.55 5.84 9.02
CA VAL A 232 -15.77 5.38 10.40
C VAL A 232 -14.93 6.18 11.37
N ILE A 233 -15.40 6.29 12.61
CA ILE A 233 -14.65 6.89 13.71
C ILE A 233 -13.90 5.78 14.43
N PRO A 234 -12.55 5.76 14.36
CA PRO A 234 -11.74 4.70 14.95
C PRO A 234 -11.55 4.89 16.45
N ASP A 235 -11.14 3.81 17.12
CA ASP A 235 -10.48 3.92 18.42
C ASP A 235 -9.18 4.68 18.26
N GLY A 236 -8.79 5.44 19.27
CA GLY A 236 -7.51 6.14 19.32
C GLY A 236 -6.73 5.79 20.56
N TYR A 237 -5.40 5.68 20.42
CA TYR A 237 -4.49 5.36 21.51
C TYR A 237 -3.26 6.27 21.44
N TYR A 238 -2.83 6.79 22.59
CA TYR A 238 -1.58 7.51 22.70
C TYR A 238 -0.60 6.73 23.55
N VAL A 239 0.59 6.50 23.01
CA VAL A 239 1.71 5.88 23.73
C VAL A 239 2.83 6.92 23.89
N HIS A 240 3.26 7.16 25.13
CA HIS A 240 4.34 8.09 25.42
C HIS A 240 5.69 7.43 25.15
N LYS A 241 6.46 7.95 24.20
CA LYS A 241 7.70 7.33 23.73
C LYS A 241 8.76 7.20 24.80
N GLU A 242 9.01 8.25 25.56
CA GLU A 242 10.09 8.29 26.55
C GLU A 242 9.86 7.26 27.65
N THR A 243 8.68 7.27 28.28
CA THR A 243 8.35 6.30 29.34
C THR A 243 8.26 4.87 28.82
N PHE A 244 7.84 4.69 27.57
CA PHE A 244 7.87 3.37 26.94
C PHE A 244 9.32 2.83 26.82
N ARG A 245 10.25 3.69 26.40
CA ARG A 245 11.68 3.32 26.32
C ARG A 245 12.29 2.98 27.68
N GLU A 246 11.74 3.55 28.73
CA GLU A 246 12.14 3.24 30.12
C GLU A 246 11.52 1.94 30.66
N GLY A 247 10.70 1.26 29.86
CA GLY A 247 10.10 -0.01 30.22
C GLY A 247 8.70 0.06 30.85
N PHE A 248 8.08 1.24 30.89
CA PHE A 248 6.72 1.40 31.40
C PHE A 248 5.66 1.01 30.37
N ARG A 249 4.50 0.58 30.84
CA ARG A 249 3.33 0.35 30.00
C ARG A 249 2.66 1.70 29.69
N ALA A 250 3.18 2.39 28.71
CA ALA A 250 2.97 3.82 28.49
C ALA A 250 1.76 4.15 27.59
N VAL A 251 0.69 3.36 27.63
CA VAL A 251 -0.58 3.74 27.02
C VAL A 251 -1.22 4.79 27.94
N VAL A 252 -1.08 6.07 27.57
CA VAL A 252 -1.45 7.19 28.44
C VAL A 252 -2.85 7.73 28.18
N TYR A 253 -3.43 7.41 27.04
CA TYR A 253 -4.76 7.82 26.67
C TYR A 253 -5.40 6.85 25.68
N ARG A 254 -6.71 6.61 25.86
CA ARG A 254 -7.53 5.81 24.93
C ARG A 254 -8.86 6.49 24.70
N ARG A 255 -9.33 6.46 23.48
CA ARG A 255 -10.66 6.93 23.12
C ARG A 255 -11.38 5.86 22.32
N LEU A 256 -12.56 5.47 22.81
CA LEU A 256 -13.42 4.53 22.11
C LEU A 256 -14.08 5.21 20.92
N GLY A 257 -13.86 4.66 19.72
CA GLY A 257 -14.51 5.12 18.51
C GLY A 257 -15.85 4.43 18.28
N ALA A 258 -16.71 5.04 17.46
CA ALA A 258 -18.00 4.46 17.12
C ALA A 258 -17.88 3.21 16.23
N LYS A 259 -16.88 3.13 15.39
CA LYS A 259 -16.55 1.97 14.51
C LYS A 259 -17.78 1.36 13.83
N GLU A 260 -18.57 2.20 13.18
CA GLU A 260 -19.92 1.88 12.71
C GLU A 260 -19.97 0.77 11.68
N LEU A 261 -18.97 0.73 10.79
CA LEU A 261 -18.90 -0.17 9.64
C LEU A 261 -17.66 -1.05 9.69
N THR A 262 -17.82 -2.28 9.25
CA THR A 262 -16.74 -3.26 9.05
C THR A 262 -16.67 -3.62 7.59
N LEU A 263 -15.54 -3.34 6.95
CA LEU A 263 -15.28 -3.72 5.57
C LEU A 263 -14.68 -5.12 5.52
N ALA A 264 -15.33 -6.01 4.80
CA ALA A 264 -14.88 -7.39 4.65
C ALA A 264 -15.12 -7.89 3.24
N PHE A 265 -14.37 -8.91 2.83
CA PHE A 265 -14.59 -9.58 1.56
C PHE A 265 -15.80 -10.51 1.66
N ASP A 266 -16.76 -10.34 0.74
CA ASP A 266 -17.92 -11.23 0.63
C ASP A 266 -17.61 -12.26 -0.48
N PRO A 267 -17.34 -13.53 -0.11
CA PRO A 267 -17.05 -14.57 -1.09
C PRO A 267 -18.24 -14.93 -1.99
N ARG A 268 -19.47 -14.65 -1.54
CA ARG A 268 -20.68 -14.90 -2.33
C ARG A 268 -20.80 -13.92 -3.48
N GLU A 269 -20.49 -12.64 -3.22
CA GLU A 269 -20.53 -11.57 -4.23
C GLU A 269 -19.18 -11.35 -4.92
N GLY A 270 -18.10 -11.96 -4.41
CA GLY A 270 -16.75 -11.80 -4.94
C GLY A 270 -16.19 -10.38 -4.83
N ARG A 271 -16.63 -9.60 -3.86
CA ARG A 271 -16.23 -8.21 -3.67
C ARG A 271 -16.16 -7.79 -2.21
N LEU A 272 -15.50 -6.67 -1.97
CA LEU A 272 -15.51 -6.02 -0.66
C LEU A 272 -16.89 -5.41 -0.38
N LYS A 273 -17.36 -5.56 0.85
CA LYS A 273 -18.67 -5.07 1.28
C LYS A 273 -18.60 -4.56 2.71
N ASN A 274 -19.20 -3.39 2.94
CA ASN A 274 -19.41 -2.87 4.28
C ASN A 274 -20.64 -3.52 4.94
N ARG A 275 -20.45 -3.90 6.19
CA ARG A 275 -21.55 -4.40 7.05
C ARG A 275 -21.57 -3.61 8.36
N PRO A 276 -22.74 -3.43 8.99
CA PRO A 276 -22.81 -2.81 10.31
C PRO A 276 -21.97 -3.60 11.32
N THR A 277 -21.15 -2.90 12.09
CA THR A 277 -20.40 -3.53 13.18
C THR A 277 -21.34 -3.88 14.32
N PRO A 278 -21.37 -5.13 14.82
CA PRO A 278 -22.20 -5.49 15.96
C PRO A 278 -21.94 -4.61 17.18
N LEU A 279 -22.98 -4.26 17.90
CA LEU A 279 -22.89 -3.32 19.03
C LEU A 279 -21.91 -3.79 20.11
N TYR A 280 -21.87 -5.09 20.39
CA TYR A 280 -20.95 -5.63 21.40
C TYR A 280 -19.47 -5.43 21.03
N LEU A 281 -19.14 -5.38 19.73
CA LEU A 281 -17.81 -5.06 19.25
C LEU A 281 -17.53 -3.55 19.28
N ARG A 282 -18.53 -2.74 18.92
CA ARG A 282 -18.41 -1.27 18.96
C ARG A 282 -18.14 -0.75 20.37
N ASN A 283 -18.65 -1.43 21.38
CA ASN A 283 -18.46 -1.06 22.79
C ASN A 283 -17.16 -1.58 23.40
N ARG A 284 -16.28 -2.19 22.60
CA ARG A 284 -14.96 -2.66 23.01
C ARG A 284 -13.88 -1.95 22.21
N PHE A 285 -12.72 -1.81 22.82
CA PHE A 285 -11.52 -1.44 22.08
C PHE A 285 -11.12 -2.59 21.14
N ALA A 286 -10.79 -2.26 19.90
CA ALA A 286 -10.41 -3.26 18.89
C ALA A 286 -9.04 -3.89 19.17
N LEU A 287 -8.18 -3.22 19.93
CA LEU A 287 -6.88 -3.70 20.36
C LEU A 287 -6.78 -3.81 21.89
N ARG A 288 -6.10 -4.85 22.35
CA ARG A 288 -5.64 -4.96 23.74
C ARG A 288 -4.42 -4.08 23.95
N ASP A 289 -4.13 -3.70 25.19
CA ASP A 289 -2.96 -2.88 25.52
C ASP A 289 -1.64 -3.51 25.06
N GLU A 290 -1.50 -4.82 25.16
CA GLU A 290 -0.31 -5.56 24.69
C GLU A 290 -0.10 -5.38 23.19
N GLU A 291 -1.19 -5.39 22.43
CA GLU A 291 -1.16 -5.19 20.98
C GLU A 291 -0.81 -3.73 20.62
N VAL A 292 -1.38 -2.78 21.37
CA VAL A 292 -1.04 -1.35 21.21
C VAL A 292 0.44 -1.11 21.47
N LEU A 293 0.98 -1.68 22.54
CA LEU A 293 2.40 -1.53 22.90
C LEU A 293 3.32 -2.21 21.90
N LEU A 294 2.94 -3.36 21.35
CA LEU A 294 3.72 -4.03 20.32
C LEU A 294 3.78 -3.19 19.04
N LEU A 295 2.65 -2.67 18.60
CA LEU A 295 2.58 -1.80 17.42
C LEU A 295 3.36 -0.48 17.64
N ALA A 296 3.29 0.09 18.84
CA ALA A 296 4.07 1.27 19.19
C ALA A 296 5.58 0.99 19.16
N ASP A 297 6.01 -0.16 19.67
CA ASP A 297 7.41 -0.60 19.59
C ASP A 297 7.89 -0.69 18.15
N TRP A 298 7.11 -1.32 17.29
CA TRP A 298 7.41 -1.41 15.86
C TRP A 298 7.48 -0.03 15.19
N ALA A 299 6.51 0.83 15.51
CA ALA A 299 6.47 2.19 14.95
C ALA A 299 7.72 3.00 15.34
N MET A 300 8.17 2.89 16.57
CA MET A 300 9.38 3.57 17.05
C MET A 300 10.64 3.01 16.39
N LYS A 301 10.72 1.70 16.19
CA LYS A 301 11.82 1.06 15.45
C LYS A 301 11.87 1.51 13.99
N ILE A 302 10.72 1.63 13.35
CA ILE A 302 10.60 2.14 11.98
C ILE A 302 11.05 3.60 11.92
N GLU A 303 10.55 4.46 12.81
CA GLU A 303 10.96 5.87 12.90
C GLU A 303 12.46 6.01 13.11
N ASP A 304 13.02 5.26 14.04
CA ASP A 304 14.46 5.30 14.35
C ASP A 304 15.29 4.90 13.13
N HIS A 305 14.88 3.85 12.43
CA HIS A 305 15.57 3.37 11.23
C HIS A 305 15.57 4.42 10.11
N TYR A 306 14.41 4.99 9.80
CA TYR A 306 14.28 5.99 8.74
C TYR A 306 14.96 7.31 9.12
N SER A 307 14.88 7.71 10.39
CA SER A 307 15.58 8.89 10.90
C SER A 307 17.10 8.75 10.76
N LYS A 308 17.62 7.57 11.07
CA LYS A 308 19.05 7.27 10.91
C LYS A 308 19.47 7.29 9.44
N LYS A 309 18.68 6.70 8.54
CA LYS A 309 18.94 6.70 7.10
C LYS A 309 18.95 8.10 6.51
N ARG A 310 18.04 8.96 6.95
CA ARG A 310 17.93 10.34 6.47
C ARG A 310 18.88 11.32 7.16
N GLY A 311 19.43 10.93 8.31
CA GLY A 311 20.29 11.81 9.11
C GLY A 311 19.54 12.93 9.84
N SER A 312 18.20 12.85 9.94
CA SER A 312 17.35 13.82 10.62
C SER A 312 16.08 13.14 11.14
N PRO A 313 15.44 13.67 12.20
CA PRO A 313 14.18 13.12 12.69
C PRO A 313 13.14 13.00 11.58
N THR A 314 12.62 11.79 11.38
CA THR A 314 11.69 11.46 10.29
C THR A 314 10.44 10.79 10.86
N PRO A 315 9.40 11.56 11.21
CA PRO A 315 8.12 11.00 11.61
C PRO A 315 7.53 10.13 10.52
N MET A 316 6.84 9.06 10.93
CA MET A 316 6.33 8.04 10.01
C MET A 316 4.81 7.92 10.08
N ASP A 317 4.23 7.61 8.93
CA ASP A 317 2.84 7.22 8.73
C ASP A 317 2.84 5.73 8.36
N ILE A 318 2.18 4.90 9.17
CA ILE A 318 2.28 3.45 9.10
C ILE A 318 0.87 2.85 9.04
N GLU A 319 0.66 1.92 8.11
CA GLU A 319 -0.55 1.11 8.07
C GLU A 319 -0.28 -0.25 8.71
N TRP A 320 -1.23 -0.73 9.52
CA TRP A 320 -1.15 -2.02 10.18
C TRP A 320 -2.44 -2.81 10.03
N ALA A 321 -2.35 -4.13 10.18
CA ALA A 321 -3.51 -5.01 10.21
C ALA A 321 -3.23 -6.23 11.09
N LYS A 322 -4.30 -6.79 11.63
CA LYS A 322 -4.30 -8.05 12.38
C LYS A 322 -4.91 -9.15 11.52
N ASP A 323 -4.21 -10.25 11.40
CA ASP A 323 -4.69 -11.42 10.69
C ASP A 323 -5.71 -12.19 11.54
N GLY A 324 -6.94 -12.31 11.06
CA GLY A 324 -8.00 -13.00 11.80
C GLY A 324 -7.67 -14.48 12.08
N PRO A 325 -7.23 -15.27 11.08
CA PRO A 325 -6.93 -16.68 11.30
C PRO A 325 -5.83 -16.96 12.32
N THR A 326 -4.78 -16.14 12.38
CA THR A 326 -3.61 -16.36 13.25
C THR A 326 -3.57 -15.47 14.49
N GLY A 327 -4.29 -14.35 14.47
CA GLY A 327 -4.21 -13.32 15.50
C GLY A 327 -2.95 -12.48 15.45
N GLU A 328 -2.09 -12.67 14.45
CA GLU A 328 -0.84 -11.96 14.32
C GLU A 328 -1.00 -10.55 13.75
N LEU A 329 -0.20 -9.61 14.26
CA LEU A 329 -0.14 -8.24 13.77
C LEU A 329 0.92 -8.10 12.67
N PHE A 330 0.66 -7.21 11.72
CA PHE A 330 1.55 -6.90 10.61
C PHE A 330 1.59 -5.41 10.34
N VAL A 331 2.75 -4.92 9.92
CA VAL A 331 2.89 -3.63 9.25
C VAL A 331 2.70 -3.85 7.76
N LEU A 332 1.77 -3.13 7.15
CA LEU A 332 1.44 -3.27 5.72
C LEU A 332 2.20 -2.28 4.85
N GLN A 333 2.48 -1.10 5.38
CA GLN A 333 3.14 -0.02 4.66
C GLN A 333 3.68 1.00 5.67
N ALA A 334 4.81 1.64 5.34
CA ALA A 334 5.33 2.76 6.10
C ALA A 334 5.90 3.82 5.15
N ARG A 335 5.64 5.08 5.44
CA ARG A 335 6.18 6.22 4.70
C ARG A 335 6.42 7.40 5.63
N PRO A 336 7.42 8.25 5.30
CA PRO A 336 7.67 9.48 6.03
C PRO A 336 6.51 10.47 6.02
#